data_d6110199fe6a0533d5657b10493c5b5a
#
_entry.id   d6110199fe6a0533d5657b10493c5b5a
#
_cell.length_a   1.000
_cell.length_b   1.000
_cell.length_c   1.000
_cell.angle_alpha   90.00
_cell.angle_beta   90.00
_cell.angle_gamma   90.00
#
_symmetry.space_group_name_H-M   'P 1'
#
loop_
_entity.id
_entity.type
_entity.pdbx_description
1 polymer ?
#
loop_
_entity_poly.entity_id
_entity_poly.type
_entity_poly.pdbx_seq_one_letter_code
_entity_poly.pdbx_strand_id
1 'polypeptide(L)'
;MQKVLNKYSLKYEVKSELAQLRLEHKAQPLKQGDDKYLYKESLLQTAKSKIRTLVRPNMRLVPATLAVFIQCAALLTVAAIVWAVNFAAAAYLGMNLNITIFTLVLMQALLAATFSYLAGMASWWRWIHLCFPLAAWMMLQWHIPSAVYLVGFMISLSLFWTTFRTQVPFFPSRPVVWHQVASLIPQDSPVRLIDIGSGLGDMSMYMAKTRPDSQIEGIEIAPLPWLISFIRAKFRRSSARFTLGNYQALDFANYDVIFAYLSPAAMRMLWNKASKEMRPGSLLISLEFEIPNVPESIRILGNKNTPDIYVWKIV
;
A
#
# COMPACT_ATOMS: atom_id res chain seq x y z
N MET A 1 6.54 32.98 0.25
CA MET A 1 7.07 32.91 -1.12
C MET A 1 6.71 31.58 -1.83
N GLN A 2 6.85 30.42 -1.22
CA GLN A 2 6.55 29.10 -1.80
C GLN A 2 5.06 28.88 -2.21
N LYS A 3 4.10 29.45 -1.47
CA LYS A 3 2.65 29.38 -1.83
C LYS A 3 2.27 30.17 -3.09
N VAL A 4 3.03 31.21 -3.41
CA VAL A 4 2.79 32.04 -4.60
C VAL A 4 3.37 31.35 -5.84
N LEU A 5 4.55 30.75 -5.73
CA LEU A 5 5.19 29.98 -6.81
C LEU A 5 4.34 28.75 -7.20
N ASN A 6 3.73 28.05 -6.24
CA ASN A 6 2.85 26.91 -6.50
C ASN A 6 1.55 27.32 -7.25
N LYS A 7 1.03 28.52 -6.99
CA LYS A 7 -0.19 29.03 -7.67
C LYS A 7 0.08 29.42 -9.12
N TYR A 8 1.28 29.90 -9.43
CA TYR A 8 1.68 30.23 -10.81
C TYR A 8 2.02 28.97 -11.62
N SER A 9 2.71 27.98 -11.02
CA SER A 9 2.98 26.67 -11.63
C SER A 9 1.67 25.97 -12.02
N LEU A 10 0.70 25.88 -11.12
CA LEU A 10 -0.61 25.26 -11.35
C LEU A 10 -1.39 25.97 -12.49
N LYS A 11 -1.28 27.28 -12.59
CA LYS A 11 -1.94 28.07 -13.65
C LYS A 11 -1.30 27.83 -15.02
N TYR A 12 0.00 27.58 -15.08
CA TYR A 12 0.71 27.22 -16.31
C TYR A 12 0.42 25.79 -16.74
N GLU A 13 0.39 24.82 -15.82
CA GLU A 13 0.02 23.42 -16.12
C GLU A 13 -1.41 23.31 -16.66
N VAL A 14 -2.37 23.97 -16.03
CA VAL A 14 -3.76 23.99 -16.49
C VAL A 14 -3.89 24.64 -17.88
N LYS A 15 -3.10 25.69 -18.16
CA LYS A 15 -3.10 26.32 -19.48
C LYS A 15 -2.46 25.45 -20.57
N SER A 16 -1.38 24.74 -20.24
CA SER A 16 -0.70 23.84 -21.20
C SER A 16 -1.56 22.62 -21.52
N GLU A 17 -2.23 22.03 -20.53
CA GLU A 17 -3.15 20.90 -20.72
C GLU A 17 -4.39 21.30 -21.54
N LEU A 18 -4.96 22.48 -21.30
CA LEU A 18 -6.06 23.01 -22.12
C LEU A 18 -5.63 23.35 -23.56
N ALA A 19 -4.37 23.73 -23.77
CA ALA A 19 -3.81 23.96 -25.11
C ALA A 19 -3.57 22.62 -25.82
N GLN A 20 -3.09 21.60 -25.18
CA GLN A 20 -2.93 20.25 -25.73
C GLN A 20 -4.29 19.64 -26.12
N LEU A 21 -5.29 19.70 -25.25
CA LEU A 21 -6.65 19.23 -25.56
C LEU A 21 -7.27 19.96 -26.76
N ARG A 22 -6.93 21.24 -26.96
CA ARG A 22 -7.37 22.01 -28.18
C ARG A 22 -6.61 21.58 -29.43
N LEU A 23 -5.36 21.18 -29.34
CA LEU A 23 -4.55 20.70 -30.46
C LEU A 23 -4.95 19.29 -30.89
N GLU A 24 -5.17 18.38 -29.94
CA GLU A 24 -5.68 17.03 -30.20
C GLU A 24 -7.05 17.07 -30.90
N HIS A 25 -7.85 18.10 -30.63
CA HIS A 25 -9.17 18.31 -31.24
C HIS A 25 -9.16 18.89 -32.63
N LYS A 26 -8.14 19.67 -32.98
CA LYS A 26 -8.00 20.17 -34.34
C LYS A 26 -7.57 19.10 -35.35
N ALA A 27 -7.08 17.97 -34.87
CA ALA A 27 -6.56 16.87 -35.69
C ALA A 27 -7.61 15.80 -36.09
N GLN A 28 -8.86 15.88 -35.58
CA GLN A 28 -9.91 14.91 -35.96
C GLN A 28 -10.95 15.55 -36.94
N PRO A 29 -11.22 14.91 -38.08
CA PRO A 29 -12.24 15.40 -39.01
C PRO A 29 -13.65 15.20 -38.43
N LEU A 30 -14.42 16.28 -38.28
CA LEU A 30 -15.80 16.30 -37.81
C LEU A 30 -16.75 15.68 -38.83
N LYS A 31 -17.47 14.62 -38.46
CA LYS A 31 -18.67 14.15 -39.18
C LYS A 31 -19.83 15.12 -38.91
N GLN A 32 -20.54 15.48 -39.98
CA GLN A 32 -21.72 16.36 -39.97
C GLN A 32 -22.94 15.64 -39.34
N GLY A 33 -23.54 16.23 -38.31
CA GLY A 33 -24.79 15.77 -37.69
C GLY A 33 -24.87 16.16 -36.20
N ASP A 34 -26.02 16.09 -35.59
CA ASP A 34 -26.45 16.55 -34.24
C ASP A 34 -25.56 16.23 -33.01
N ASP A 35 -24.43 15.63 -33.21
CA ASP A 35 -23.43 15.24 -32.21
C ASP A 35 -22.64 16.41 -31.58
N LYS A 36 -22.76 17.62 -32.12
CA LYS A 36 -21.92 18.77 -31.69
C LYS A 36 -22.20 19.23 -30.28
N TYR A 37 -23.42 19.06 -29.79
CA TYR A 37 -23.81 19.41 -28.42
C TYR A 37 -23.39 18.33 -27.41
N LEU A 38 -23.63 17.08 -27.72
CA LEU A 38 -23.23 15.93 -26.88
C LEU A 38 -21.70 15.86 -26.73
N TYR A 39 -20.99 16.16 -27.82
CA TYR A 39 -19.55 16.20 -27.86
C TYR A 39 -18.96 17.37 -27.03
N LYS A 40 -19.56 18.56 -27.08
CA LYS A 40 -19.14 19.69 -26.25
C LYS A 40 -19.37 19.44 -24.75
N GLU A 41 -20.43 18.75 -24.37
CA GLU A 41 -20.68 18.38 -22.99
C GLU A 41 -19.70 17.30 -22.47
N SER A 42 -19.39 16.31 -23.30
CA SER A 42 -18.40 15.27 -22.92
C SER A 42 -17.01 15.87 -22.69
N LEU A 43 -16.62 16.85 -23.54
CA LEU A 43 -15.38 17.63 -23.39
C LEU A 43 -15.35 18.47 -22.12
N LEU A 44 -16.46 19.15 -21.83
CA LEU A 44 -16.57 19.95 -20.61
C LEU A 44 -16.56 19.07 -19.37
N GLN A 45 -17.13 17.88 -19.42
CA GLN A 45 -17.07 16.92 -18.32
C GLN A 45 -15.66 16.35 -18.15
N THR A 46 -14.98 15.99 -19.23
CA THR A 46 -13.59 15.49 -19.19
C THR A 46 -12.63 16.57 -18.70
N ALA A 47 -12.76 17.81 -19.20
CA ALA A 47 -11.98 18.95 -18.74
C ALA A 47 -12.26 19.29 -17.25
N LYS A 48 -13.52 19.24 -16.80
CA LYS A 48 -13.91 19.45 -15.40
C LYS A 48 -13.37 18.35 -14.50
N SER A 49 -13.36 17.08 -14.93
CA SER A 49 -12.81 15.97 -14.15
C SER A 49 -11.29 16.08 -14.03
N LYS A 50 -10.59 16.38 -15.12
CA LYS A 50 -9.12 16.61 -15.14
C LYS A 50 -8.72 17.84 -14.33
N ILE A 51 -9.43 18.95 -14.44
CA ILE A 51 -9.22 20.15 -13.60
C ILE A 51 -9.48 19.83 -12.12
N ARG A 52 -10.48 19.01 -11.82
CA ARG A 52 -10.80 18.60 -10.45
C ARG A 52 -9.70 17.71 -9.83
N THR A 53 -8.99 16.93 -10.63
CA THR A 53 -7.81 16.16 -10.20
C THR A 53 -6.56 17.02 -10.04
N LEU A 54 -6.37 18.05 -10.88
CA LEU A 54 -5.23 18.99 -10.82
C LEU A 54 -5.38 20.04 -9.69
N VAL A 55 -6.61 20.47 -9.42
CA VAL A 55 -6.89 21.51 -8.39
C VAL A 55 -7.01 20.97 -6.97
N ARG A 56 -7.11 19.64 -6.78
CA ARG A 56 -7.00 19.03 -5.45
C ARG A 56 -5.52 18.94 -5.09
N PRO A 57 -5.02 19.76 -4.15
CA PRO A 57 -3.67 19.55 -3.64
C PRO A 57 -3.62 18.15 -3.05
N ASN A 58 -2.70 17.34 -3.56
CA ASN A 58 -2.53 15.94 -3.16
C ASN A 58 -1.85 15.82 -1.78
N MET A 59 -2.24 16.67 -0.82
CA MET A 59 -1.93 16.55 0.60
C MET A 59 -3.05 15.80 1.33
N ARG A 60 -3.45 14.64 0.78
CA ARG A 60 -4.21 13.71 1.60
C ARG A 60 -3.21 13.05 2.54
N LEU A 61 -3.29 13.41 3.81
CA LEU A 61 -2.65 12.64 4.88
C LEU A 61 -2.98 11.16 4.64
N VAL A 62 -1.97 10.31 4.80
CA VAL A 62 -2.19 8.86 4.77
C VAL A 62 -3.36 8.56 5.73
N PRO A 63 -4.35 7.74 5.35
CA PRO A 63 -5.54 7.49 6.17
C PRO A 63 -5.22 7.10 7.62
N ALA A 64 -4.13 6.38 7.84
CA ALA A 64 -3.66 6.01 9.19
C ALA A 64 -3.22 7.23 10.02
N THR A 65 -2.45 8.16 9.43
CA THR A 65 -2.05 9.40 10.10
C THR A 65 -3.25 10.29 10.40
N LEU A 66 -4.19 10.40 9.47
CA LEU A 66 -5.43 11.14 9.69
C LEU A 66 -6.25 10.53 10.82
N ALA A 67 -6.32 9.19 10.91
CA ALA A 67 -7.01 8.49 11.99
C ALA A 67 -6.41 8.80 13.37
N VAL A 68 -5.08 8.85 13.48
CA VAL A 68 -4.40 9.25 14.73
C VAL A 68 -4.75 10.68 15.11
N PHE A 69 -4.70 11.64 14.16
CA PHE A 69 -5.07 13.03 14.42
C PHE A 69 -6.53 13.15 14.87
N ILE A 70 -7.46 12.39 14.28
CA ILE A 70 -8.86 12.36 14.69
C ILE A 70 -9.01 11.86 16.13
N GLN A 71 -8.31 10.80 16.52
CA GLN A 71 -8.34 10.29 17.89
C GLN A 71 -7.79 11.32 18.88
N CYS A 72 -6.67 11.95 18.58
CA CYS A 72 -6.11 13.01 19.43
C CYS A 72 -7.05 14.23 19.54
N ALA A 73 -7.63 14.67 18.43
CA ALA A 73 -8.56 15.79 18.42
C ALA A 73 -9.83 15.47 19.23
N ALA A 74 -10.39 14.27 19.09
CA ALA A 74 -11.54 13.83 19.86
C ALA A 74 -11.22 13.77 21.37
N LEU A 75 -10.03 13.26 21.74
CA LEU A 75 -9.59 13.20 23.14
C LEU A 75 -9.48 14.60 23.76
N LEU A 76 -8.83 15.53 23.05
CA LEU A 76 -8.71 16.92 23.51
C LEU A 76 -10.08 17.59 23.63
N THR A 77 -11.00 17.31 22.71
CA THR A 77 -12.38 17.85 22.76
C THR A 77 -13.13 17.29 23.96
N VAL A 78 -13.04 15.97 24.24
CA VAL A 78 -13.64 15.39 25.45
C VAL A 78 -13.08 16.02 26.69
N ALA A 79 -11.76 16.16 26.80
CA ALA A 79 -11.11 16.79 27.96
C ALA A 79 -11.58 18.22 28.14
N ALA A 80 -11.68 19.01 27.08
CA ALA A 80 -12.17 20.40 27.15
C ALA A 80 -13.65 20.49 27.60
N ILE A 81 -14.51 19.62 27.05
CA ILE A 81 -15.94 19.56 27.43
C ILE A 81 -16.07 19.19 28.90
N VAL A 82 -15.37 18.15 29.35
CA VAL A 82 -15.42 17.69 30.75
C VAL A 82 -14.92 18.77 31.68
N TRP A 83 -13.83 19.43 31.35
CA TRP A 83 -13.30 20.55 32.13
C TRP A 83 -14.31 21.71 32.23
N ALA A 84 -14.87 22.12 31.08
CA ALA A 84 -15.84 23.23 31.05
C ALA A 84 -17.13 22.92 31.85
N VAL A 85 -17.64 21.68 31.70
CA VAL A 85 -18.84 21.24 32.43
C VAL A 85 -18.58 21.16 33.94
N ASN A 86 -17.44 20.60 34.37
CA ASN A 86 -17.08 20.59 35.79
C ASN A 86 -16.84 21.98 36.35
N PHE A 87 -16.19 22.86 35.58
CA PHE A 87 -16.02 24.28 36.00
C PHE A 87 -17.36 24.98 36.18
N ALA A 88 -18.28 24.85 35.24
CA ALA A 88 -19.61 25.43 35.34
C ALA A 88 -20.42 24.84 36.52
N ALA A 89 -20.38 23.52 36.70
CA ALA A 89 -21.05 22.85 37.82
C ALA A 89 -20.51 23.34 39.20
N ALA A 90 -19.21 23.47 39.32
CA ALA A 90 -18.59 24.01 40.55
C ALA A 90 -18.95 25.47 40.77
N ALA A 91 -18.90 26.31 39.72
CA ALA A 91 -19.15 27.75 39.82
C ALA A 91 -20.62 28.12 40.10
N TYR A 92 -21.56 27.40 39.46
CA TYR A 92 -22.98 27.76 39.52
C TYR A 92 -23.80 26.87 40.46
N LEU A 93 -23.38 25.61 40.68
CA LEU A 93 -24.13 24.64 41.47
C LEU A 93 -23.39 24.20 42.74
N GLY A 94 -22.13 24.61 42.93
CA GLY A 94 -21.31 24.17 44.05
C GLY A 94 -21.01 22.68 44.08
N MET A 95 -21.12 22.00 42.93
CA MET A 95 -21.00 20.53 42.78
C MET A 95 -19.84 20.16 41.90
N ASN A 96 -19.16 19.05 42.24
CA ASN A 96 -18.21 18.38 41.37
C ASN A 96 -18.90 17.16 40.71
N LEU A 97 -18.88 17.08 39.37
CA LEU A 97 -19.47 15.99 38.66
C LEU A 97 -18.49 14.82 38.55
N ASN A 98 -18.87 13.67 39.09
CA ASN A 98 -18.12 12.40 38.91
C ASN A 98 -18.52 11.74 37.58
N ILE A 99 -17.75 12.04 36.53
CA ILE A 99 -17.97 11.41 35.23
C ILE A 99 -17.23 10.08 35.21
N THR A 100 -17.93 8.97 34.92
CA THR A 100 -17.33 7.64 34.89
C THR A 100 -16.37 7.49 33.71
N ILE A 101 -15.34 6.66 33.85
CA ILE A 101 -14.39 6.35 32.74
C ILE A 101 -15.15 5.83 31.53
N PHE A 102 -16.17 4.99 31.72
CA PHE A 102 -17.01 4.48 30.63
C PHE A 102 -17.67 5.62 29.83
N THR A 103 -18.23 6.62 30.53
CA THR A 103 -18.85 7.80 29.86
C THR A 103 -17.82 8.55 29.03
N LEU A 104 -16.59 8.75 29.55
CA LEU A 104 -15.51 9.41 28.82
C LEU A 104 -15.12 8.64 27.56
N VAL A 105 -15.00 7.32 27.67
CA VAL A 105 -14.68 6.42 26.55
C VAL A 105 -15.78 6.45 25.48
N LEU A 106 -17.04 6.44 25.91
CA LEU A 106 -18.19 6.54 25.00
C LEU A 106 -18.22 7.88 24.26
N MET A 107 -18.01 9.00 24.97
CA MET A 107 -17.88 10.31 24.35
C MET A 107 -16.74 10.37 23.35
N GLN A 108 -15.57 9.83 23.72
CA GLN A 108 -14.41 9.72 22.83
C GLN A 108 -14.75 8.94 21.54
N ALA A 109 -15.38 7.79 21.67
CA ALA A 109 -15.74 6.93 20.56
C ALA A 109 -16.71 7.63 19.58
N LEU A 110 -17.75 8.27 20.12
CA LEU A 110 -18.75 8.99 19.32
C LEU A 110 -18.16 10.22 18.62
N LEU A 111 -17.35 11.02 19.32
CA LEU A 111 -16.69 12.19 18.71
C LEU A 111 -15.69 11.78 17.63
N ALA A 112 -14.88 10.76 17.88
CA ALA A 112 -13.93 10.28 16.88
C ALA A 112 -14.63 9.74 15.64
N ALA A 113 -15.72 8.98 15.77
CA ALA A 113 -16.54 8.52 14.65
C ALA A 113 -17.17 9.70 13.88
N THR A 114 -17.64 10.74 14.58
CA THR A 114 -18.18 11.96 13.98
C THR A 114 -17.11 12.73 13.22
N PHE A 115 -15.93 12.93 13.80
CA PHE A 115 -14.82 13.60 13.13
C PHE A 115 -14.34 12.84 11.90
N SER A 116 -14.32 11.49 11.95
CA SER A 116 -14.02 10.64 10.80
C SER A 116 -15.03 10.85 9.66
N TYR A 117 -16.31 10.97 9.99
CA TYR A 117 -17.36 11.27 9.01
C TYR A 117 -17.18 12.67 8.39
N LEU A 118 -16.97 13.70 9.21
CA LEU A 118 -16.73 15.08 8.75
C LEU A 118 -15.45 15.20 7.91
N ALA A 119 -14.42 14.46 8.24
CA ALA A 119 -13.17 14.40 7.47
C ALA A 119 -13.30 13.65 6.12
N GLY A 120 -14.47 13.07 5.82
CA GLY A 120 -14.73 12.36 4.57
C GLY A 120 -13.94 11.05 4.44
N MET A 121 -13.59 10.39 5.54
CA MET A 121 -12.96 9.07 5.53
C MET A 121 -13.93 7.99 5.02
N ALA A 122 -13.39 6.88 4.52
CA ALA A 122 -14.20 5.75 4.08
C ALA A 122 -15.11 5.25 5.22
N SER A 123 -16.31 4.75 4.90
CA SER A 123 -17.36 4.45 5.89
C SER A 123 -16.95 3.48 6.99
N TRP A 124 -16.05 2.54 6.70
CA TRP A 124 -15.55 1.56 7.66
C TRP A 124 -14.65 2.17 8.76
N TRP A 125 -14.02 3.35 8.52
CA TRP A 125 -13.25 4.07 9.53
C TRP A 125 -14.11 4.53 10.71
N ARG A 126 -15.37 4.88 10.47
CA ARG A 126 -16.31 5.25 11.55
C ARG A 126 -16.49 4.15 12.58
N TRP A 127 -16.59 2.91 12.09
CA TRP A 127 -16.69 1.73 12.97
C TRP A 127 -15.39 1.48 13.73
N ILE A 128 -14.23 1.66 13.11
CA ILE A 128 -12.95 1.57 13.81
C ILE A 128 -12.87 2.62 14.92
N HIS A 129 -13.18 3.88 14.62
CA HIS A 129 -13.15 4.95 15.61
C HIS A 129 -14.15 4.75 16.74
N LEU A 130 -15.31 4.18 16.47
CA LEU A 130 -16.30 3.84 17.47
C LEU A 130 -15.88 2.65 18.35
N CYS A 131 -15.42 1.56 17.74
CA CYS A 131 -15.12 0.33 18.46
C CYS A 131 -13.77 0.35 19.18
N PHE A 132 -12.77 1.06 18.67
CA PHE A 132 -11.42 1.04 19.20
C PHE A 132 -11.31 1.53 20.66
N PRO A 133 -11.86 2.70 21.06
CA PRO A 133 -11.81 3.15 22.46
C PRO A 133 -12.54 2.20 23.39
N LEU A 134 -13.70 1.66 22.97
CA LEU A 134 -14.50 0.73 23.74
C LEU A 134 -13.77 -0.60 23.95
N ALA A 135 -13.15 -1.13 22.89
CA ALA A 135 -12.36 -2.35 22.95
C ALA A 135 -11.13 -2.17 23.86
N ALA A 136 -10.42 -1.03 23.73
CA ALA A 136 -9.28 -0.71 24.58
C ALA A 136 -9.69 -0.65 26.06
N TRP A 137 -10.80 0.02 26.38
CA TRP A 137 -11.34 0.05 27.73
C TRP A 137 -11.70 -1.34 28.26
N MET A 138 -12.35 -2.15 27.45
CA MET A 138 -12.74 -3.53 27.78
C MET A 138 -11.50 -4.40 28.06
N MET A 139 -10.46 -4.29 27.23
CA MET A 139 -9.20 -5.00 27.42
C MET A 139 -8.49 -4.63 28.72
N LEU A 140 -8.56 -3.37 29.14
CA LEU A 140 -8.01 -2.90 30.42
C LEU A 140 -8.71 -3.54 31.63
N GLN A 141 -9.99 -3.92 31.51
CA GLN A 141 -10.72 -4.61 32.59
C GLN A 141 -10.26 -6.07 32.79
N TRP A 142 -9.64 -6.69 31.78
CA TRP A 142 -9.20 -8.08 31.84
C TRP A 142 -7.91 -8.29 32.63
N HIS A 143 -7.32 -7.23 33.19
CA HIS A 143 -6.10 -7.28 34.00
C HIS A 143 -4.94 -8.03 33.33
N ILE A 144 -4.88 -7.96 31.99
CA ILE A 144 -3.80 -8.56 31.20
C ILE A 144 -2.48 -7.86 31.56
N PRO A 145 -1.40 -8.61 31.84
CA PRO A 145 -0.10 -8.01 32.14
C PRO A 145 0.37 -7.07 31.03
N SER A 146 0.92 -5.92 31.40
CA SER A 146 1.42 -4.90 30.45
C SER A 146 2.42 -5.45 29.43
N ALA A 147 3.19 -6.46 29.84
CA ALA A 147 4.14 -7.15 28.97
C ALA A 147 3.47 -7.81 27.75
N VAL A 148 2.24 -8.32 27.88
CA VAL A 148 1.50 -8.94 26.77
C VAL A 148 1.11 -7.89 25.73
N TYR A 149 0.68 -6.69 26.15
CA TYR A 149 0.41 -5.58 25.25
C TYR A 149 1.67 -5.11 24.53
N LEU A 150 2.80 -5.01 25.26
CA LEU A 150 4.08 -4.65 24.67
C LEU A 150 4.53 -5.67 23.62
N VAL A 151 4.45 -6.95 23.93
CA VAL A 151 4.80 -8.04 22.99
C VAL A 151 3.89 -8.00 21.77
N GLY A 152 2.57 -7.87 21.94
CA GLY A 152 1.61 -7.74 20.85
C GLY A 152 1.90 -6.51 19.98
N PHE A 153 2.23 -5.37 20.60
CA PHE A 153 2.63 -4.16 19.88
C PHE A 153 3.93 -4.38 19.08
N MET A 154 4.96 -4.98 19.68
CA MET A 154 6.24 -5.24 19.01
C MET A 154 6.08 -6.22 17.84
N ILE A 155 5.24 -7.25 17.99
CA ILE A 155 4.89 -8.17 16.90
C ILE A 155 4.19 -7.39 15.77
N SER A 156 3.17 -6.61 16.09
CA SER A 156 2.44 -5.80 15.10
C SER A 156 3.37 -4.81 14.41
N LEU A 157 4.20 -4.10 15.16
CA LEU A 157 5.19 -3.18 14.63
C LEU A 157 6.14 -3.88 13.66
N SER A 158 6.63 -5.07 14.00
CA SER A 158 7.54 -5.84 13.15
C SER A 158 6.88 -6.35 11.88
N LEU A 159 5.60 -6.74 11.93
CA LEU A 159 4.82 -7.18 10.77
C LEU A 159 4.54 -6.02 9.80
N PHE A 160 4.18 -4.87 10.35
CA PHE A 160 3.75 -3.70 9.55
C PHE A 160 4.87 -2.67 9.35
N TRP A 161 6.09 -2.95 9.83
CA TRP A 161 7.24 -2.03 9.75
C TRP A 161 7.47 -1.48 8.35
N THR A 162 7.36 -2.33 7.35
CA THR A 162 7.58 -1.97 5.94
C THR A 162 6.39 -1.31 5.31
N THR A 163 5.17 -1.67 5.70
CA THR A 163 3.93 -1.09 5.16
C THR A 163 3.87 0.42 5.35
N PHE A 164 4.40 0.94 6.48
CA PHE A 164 4.50 2.38 6.73
C PHE A 164 5.48 3.10 5.79
N ARG A 165 6.56 2.42 5.39
CA ARG A 165 7.62 3.03 4.56
C ARG A 165 7.44 2.77 3.07
N THR A 166 7.07 1.57 2.69
CA THR A 166 7.03 1.12 1.30
C THR A 166 5.65 1.10 0.70
N GLN A 167 4.60 1.19 1.52
CA GLN A 167 3.19 1.04 1.11
C GLN A 167 2.91 -0.28 0.36
N VAL A 168 3.75 -1.29 0.61
CA VAL A 168 3.56 -2.65 0.09
C VAL A 168 2.92 -3.49 1.19
N PRO A 169 1.63 -3.85 1.07
CA PRO A 169 0.99 -4.80 1.98
C PRO A 169 1.59 -6.20 1.80
N PHE A 170 1.44 -7.03 2.83
CA PHE A 170 1.84 -8.43 2.74
C PHE A 170 0.79 -9.22 1.93
N PHE A 171 1.16 -9.64 0.72
CA PHE A 171 0.34 -10.48 -0.16
C PHE A 171 0.97 -11.87 -0.33
N PRO A 172 0.41 -12.92 0.28
CA PRO A 172 0.90 -14.28 0.05
C PRO A 172 0.48 -14.75 -1.35
N SER A 173 1.45 -15.19 -2.15
CA SER A 173 1.19 -15.86 -3.42
C SER A 173 0.65 -17.28 -3.19
N ARG A 174 -0.11 -17.82 -4.16
CA ARG A 174 -0.78 -19.13 -4.05
C ARG A 174 0.00 -20.23 -4.78
N PRO A 175 -0.14 -21.51 -4.39
CA PRO A 175 0.55 -22.62 -5.03
C PRO A 175 0.35 -22.72 -6.54
N VAL A 176 -0.85 -22.37 -7.05
CA VAL A 176 -1.12 -22.36 -8.51
C VAL A 176 -0.19 -21.41 -9.24
N VAL A 177 0.10 -20.24 -8.67
CA VAL A 177 1.04 -19.27 -9.22
C VAL A 177 2.46 -19.83 -9.23
N TRP A 178 2.87 -20.55 -8.19
CA TRP A 178 4.21 -21.12 -8.10
C TRP A 178 4.47 -22.14 -9.21
N HIS A 179 3.47 -22.98 -9.53
CA HIS A 179 3.53 -23.92 -10.66
C HIS A 179 3.67 -23.20 -12.00
N GLN A 180 2.90 -22.12 -12.20
CA GLN A 180 2.98 -21.33 -13.43
C GLN A 180 4.35 -20.65 -13.57
N VAL A 181 4.86 -20.05 -12.49
CA VAL A 181 6.20 -19.44 -12.50
C VAL A 181 7.27 -20.49 -12.76
N ALA A 182 7.18 -21.69 -12.16
CA ALA A 182 8.12 -22.78 -12.40
C ALA A 182 8.17 -23.21 -13.87
N SER A 183 7.03 -23.19 -14.59
CA SER A 183 6.99 -23.54 -16.02
C SER A 183 7.57 -22.46 -16.94
N LEU A 184 7.69 -21.22 -16.48
CA LEU A 184 8.28 -20.10 -17.25
C LEU A 184 9.81 -20.08 -17.18
N ILE A 185 10.39 -20.73 -16.19
CA ILE A 185 11.83 -20.75 -15.97
C ILE A 185 12.47 -21.78 -16.91
N PRO A 186 13.64 -21.49 -17.55
CA PRO A 186 14.36 -22.45 -18.40
C PRO A 186 14.57 -23.79 -17.69
N GLN A 187 14.18 -24.88 -18.34
CA GLN A 187 14.26 -26.22 -17.76
C GLN A 187 15.60 -26.92 -18.04
N ASP A 188 16.31 -26.46 -19.06
CA ASP A 188 17.48 -27.13 -19.61
C ASP A 188 18.81 -26.82 -18.90
N SER A 189 18.76 -25.85 -17.95
CA SER A 189 19.94 -25.40 -17.23
C SER A 189 19.61 -24.92 -15.81
N PRO A 190 20.55 -25.05 -14.85
CA PRO A 190 20.42 -24.43 -13.54
C PRO A 190 20.30 -22.93 -13.65
N VAL A 191 19.45 -22.33 -12.81
CA VAL A 191 19.23 -20.89 -12.76
C VAL A 191 19.49 -20.32 -11.36
N ARG A 192 19.88 -19.05 -11.32
CA ARG A 192 19.86 -18.26 -10.07
C ARG A 192 18.58 -17.42 -10.04
N LEU A 193 17.68 -17.77 -9.14
CA LEU A 193 16.42 -17.08 -8.95
C LEU A 193 16.41 -16.34 -7.62
N ILE A 194 15.98 -15.08 -7.65
CA ILE A 194 15.67 -14.28 -6.46
C ILE A 194 14.20 -13.92 -6.39
N ASP A 195 13.60 -14.16 -5.24
CA ASP A 195 12.24 -13.74 -4.86
C ASP A 195 12.35 -12.46 -4.02
N ILE A 196 11.98 -11.33 -4.61
CA ILE A 196 12.09 -10.02 -3.95
C ILE A 196 10.78 -9.68 -3.22
N GLY A 197 10.90 -9.46 -1.89
CA GLY A 197 9.75 -9.40 -1.00
C GLY A 197 9.23 -10.80 -0.68
N SER A 198 10.14 -11.74 -0.39
CA SER A 198 9.84 -13.17 -0.26
C SER A 198 8.87 -13.52 0.88
N GLY A 199 8.57 -12.59 1.78
CA GLY A 199 7.62 -12.76 2.87
C GLY A 199 7.97 -13.97 3.76
N LEU A 200 7.03 -14.93 3.85
CA LEU A 200 7.22 -16.16 4.63
C LEU A 200 8.00 -17.26 3.87
N GLY A 201 8.46 -16.97 2.65
CA GLY A 201 9.33 -17.84 1.85
C GLY A 201 8.64 -19.01 1.16
N ASP A 202 7.32 -19.02 1.06
CA ASP A 202 6.59 -20.17 0.50
C ASP A 202 6.93 -20.44 -0.96
N MET A 203 6.97 -19.38 -1.79
CA MET A 203 7.33 -19.48 -3.21
C MET A 203 8.79 -19.92 -3.38
N SER A 204 9.72 -19.29 -2.69
CA SER A 204 11.15 -19.62 -2.74
C SER A 204 11.43 -21.08 -2.31
N MET A 205 10.80 -21.54 -1.22
CA MET A 205 10.93 -22.94 -0.78
C MET A 205 10.30 -23.94 -1.75
N TYR A 206 9.19 -23.57 -2.39
CA TYR A 206 8.59 -24.38 -3.44
C TYR A 206 9.53 -24.49 -4.64
N MET A 207 10.11 -23.38 -5.11
CA MET A 207 11.06 -23.39 -6.23
C MET A 207 12.31 -24.20 -5.92
N ALA A 208 12.87 -24.08 -4.72
CA ALA A 208 14.02 -24.87 -4.29
C ALA A 208 13.75 -26.37 -4.25
N LYS A 209 12.50 -26.78 -3.96
CA LYS A 209 12.08 -28.18 -4.02
C LYS A 209 11.89 -28.67 -5.47
N THR A 210 11.32 -27.83 -6.33
CA THR A 210 11.00 -28.18 -7.73
C THR A 210 12.25 -28.16 -8.62
N ARG A 211 13.20 -27.27 -8.29
CA ARG A 211 14.46 -27.08 -9.04
C ARG A 211 15.67 -27.23 -8.10
N PRO A 212 15.99 -28.48 -7.69
CA PRO A 212 17.10 -28.75 -6.78
C PRO A 212 18.48 -28.47 -7.40
N ASP A 213 18.56 -28.38 -8.71
CA ASP A 213 19.73 -28.00 -9.51
C ASP A 213 20.05 -26.49 -9.45
N SER A 214 19.07 -25.66 -9.06
CA SER A 214 19.11 -24.21 -9.16
C SER A 214 19.36 -23.53 -7.81
N GLN A 215 19.88 -22.31 -7.86
CA GLN A 215 20.09 -21.49 -6.66
C GLN A 215 18.89 -20.59 -6.43
N ILE A 216 18.15 -20.85 -5.36
CA ILE A 216 16.94 -20.10 -5.03
C ILE A 216 17.20 -19.25 -3.79
N GLU A 217 17.02 -17.96 -3.94
CA GLU A 217 17.20 -16.97 -2.89
C GLU A 217 15.90 -16.20 -2.67
N GLY A 218 15.68 -15.73 -1.42
CA GLY A 218 14.62 -14.80 -1.08
C GLY A 218 15.18 -13.63 -0.30
N ILE A 219 14.78 -12.42 -0.64
CA ILE A 219 15.12 -11.22 0.14
C ILE A 219 13.86 -10.58 0.69
N GLU A 220 13.89 -10.28 1.98
CA GLU A 220 12.77 -9.67 2.69
C GLU A 220 13.28 -8.52 3.56
N ILE A 221 12.58 -7.38 3.48
CA ILE A 221 12.96 -6.18 4.24
C ILE A 221 12.37 -6.18 5.65
N ALA A 222 11.27 -6.91 5.88
CA ALA A 222 10.61 -7.01 7.17
C ALA A 222 11.29 -8.07 8.04
N PRO A 223 11.81 -7.72 9.25
CA PRO A 223 12.58 -8.64 10.07
C PRO A 223 11.81 -9.90 10.48
N LEU A 224 10.54 -9.78 10.86
CA LEU A 224 9.76 -10.92 11.34
C LEU A 224 9.37 -11.89 10.20
N PRO A 225 8.84 -11.49 9.05
CA PRO A 225 8.65 -12.38 7.92
C PRO A 225 9.94 -13.08 7.48
N TRP A 226 11.05 -12.35 7.39
CA TRP A 226 12.36 -12.94 7.12
C TRP A 226 12.75 -14.01 8.15
N LEU A 227 12.64 -13.72 9.44
CA LEU A 227 12.99 -14.67 10.50
C LEU A 227 12.15 -15.95 10.40
N ILE A 228 10.84 -15.78 10.12
CA ILE A 228 9.93 -16.92 9.94
C ILE A 228 10.34 -17.73 8.70
N SER A 229 10.64 -17.11 7.55
CA SER A 229 11.08 -17.82 6.35
C SER A 229 12.38 -18.58 6.59
N PHE A 230 13.36 -17.96 7.26
CA PHE A 230 14.62 -18.56 7.61
C PHE A 230 14.46 -19.81 8.53
N ILE A 231 13.64 -19.69 9.57
CA ILE A 231 13.35 -20.80 10.50
C ILE A 231 12.61 -21.92 9.75
N ARG A 232 11.59 -21.60 8.96
CA ARG A 232 10.81 -22.57 8.16
C ARG A 232 11.69 -23.31 7.16
N ALA A 233 12.63 -22.62 6.48
CA ALA A 233 13.57 -23.25 5.57
C ALA A 233 14.44 -24.30 6.26
N LYS A 234 14.95 -23.98 7.46
CA LYS A 234 15.72 -24.96 8.27
C LYS A 234 14.89 -26.16 8.69
N PHE A 235 13.68 -25.93 9.21
CA PHE A 235 12.80 -27.04 9.61
C PHE A 235 12.38 -27.92 8.44
N ARG A 236 12.14 -27.33 7.26
CA ARG A 236 11.76 -28.06 6.05
C ARG A 236 12.97 -28.62 5.26
N ARG A 237 14.19 -28.41 5.74
CA ARG A 237 15.44 -28.77 5.06
C ARG A 237 15.49 -28.26 3.63
N SER A 238 14.96 -27.06 3.40
CA SER A 238 14.95 -26.41 2.09
C SER A 238 16.34 -25.86 1.73
N SER A 239 16.74 -25.98 0.48
CA SER A 239 17.96 -25.35 -0.04
C SER A 239 17.80 -23.86 -0.33
N ALA A 240 16.58 -23.31 -0.23
CA ALA A 240 16.33 -21.88 -0.39
C ALA A 240 17.07 -21.06 0.70
N ARG A 241 17.71 -19.97 0.28
CA ARG A 241 18.43 -19.05 1.18
C ARG A 241 17.64 -17.78 1.38
N PHE A 242 17.53 -17.29 2.60
CA PHE A 242 16.81 -16.07 2.94
C PHE A 242 17.70 -15.03 3.55
N THR A 243 17.67 -13.81 2.98
CA THR A 243 18.45 -12.64 3.40
C THR A 243 17.53 -11.53 3.88
N LEU A 244 17.86 -10.93 5.04
CA LEU A 244 17.22 -9.71 5.50
C LEU A 244 17.85 -8.51 4.79
N GLY A 245 17.07 -7.76 4.04
CA GLY A 245 17.60 -6.59 3.34
C GLY A 245 16.65 -5.95 2.33
N ASN A 246 17.13 -4.87 1.74
CA ASN A 246 16.44 -4.18 0.66
C ASN A 246 16.98 -4.68 -0.70
N TYR A 247 16.09 -5.14 -1.58
CA TYR A 247 16.46 -5.59 -2.92
C TYR A 247 17.19 -4.52 -3.76
N GLN A 248 17.01 -3.24 -3.42
CA GLN A 248 17.73 -2.14 -4.07
C GLN A 248 19.26 -2.24 -3.92
N ALA A 249 19.75 -2.91 -2.88
CA ALA A 249 21.18 -3.13 -2.63
C ALA A 249 21.74 -4.35 -3.37
N LEU A 250 20.89 -5.19 -3.96
CA LEU A 250 21.34 -6.35 -4.74
C LEU A 250 21.86 -5.91 -6.10
N ASP A 251 22.85 -6.63 -6.62
CA ASP A 251 23.26 -6.56 -8.02
C ASP A 251 22.42 -7.57 -8.85
N PHE A 252 21.53 -7.05 -9.68
CA PHE A 252 20.62 -7.86 -10.50
C PHE A 252 21.33 -8.62 -11.62
N ALA A 253 22.56 -8.25 -11.98
CA ALA A 253 23.37 -8.99 -12.92
C ALA A 253 23.68 -10.43 -12.45
N ASN A 254 23.58 -10.71 -11.17
CA ASN A 254 23.85 -12.03 -10.60
C ASN A 254 22.69 -13.02 -10.75
N TYR A 255 21.53 -12.62 -11.28
CA TYR A 255 20.33 -13.45 -11.33
C TYR A 255 19.84 -13.66 -12.76
N ASP A 256 19.41 -14.89 -13.04
CA ASP A 256 18.79 -15.27 -14.32
C ASP A 256 17.29 -15.00 -14.29
N VAL A 257 16.69 -15.11 -13.09
CA VAL A 257 15.25 -14.88 -12.88
C VAL A 257 15.04 -14.05 -11.63
N ILE A 258 14.29 -12.97 -11.77
CA ILE A 258 13.81 -12.15 -10.65
C ILE A 258 12.28 -12.28 -10.59
N PHE A 259 11.77 -12.79 -9.47
CA PHE A 259 10.35 -12.82 -9.19
C PHE A 259 9.98 -11.71 -8.21
N ALA A 260 8.84 -11.04 -8.45
CA ALA A 260 8.36 -9.95 -7.64
C ALA A 260 6.84 -10.03 -7.44
N TYR A 261 6.40 -9.97 -6.18
CA TYR A 261 5.01 -9.69 -5.83
C TYR A 261 4.99 -8.48 -4.88
N LEU A 262 5.10 -7.30 -5.44
CA LEU A 262 5.24 -6.06 -4.68
C LEU A 262 3.94 -5.23 -4.71
N SER A 263 4.04 -3.93 -5.02
CA SER A 263 2.89 -3.05 -5.23
C SER A 263 3.05 -2.24 -6.51
N PRO A 264 1.98 -1.68 -7.07
CA PRO A 264 2.07 -0.83 -8.26
C PRO A 264 3.07 0.32 -8.11
N ALA A 265 3.20 0.86 -6.89
CA ALA A 265 4.12 1.95 -6.60
C ALA A 265 5.60 1.57 -6.78
N ALA A 266 5.95 0.30 -6.53
CA ALA A 266 7.31 -0.20 -6.65
C ALA A 266 7.73 -0.58 -8.08
N MET A 267 6.76 -0.83 -8.98
CA MET A 267 7.02 -1.44 -10.29
C MET A 267 7.92 -0.57 -11.19
N ARG A 268 7.73 0.74 -11.20
CA ARG A 268 8.58 1.65 -11.99
C ARG A 268 10.03 1.64 -11.50
N MET A 269 10.24 1.65 -10.19
CA MET A 269 11.58 1.63 -9.60
C MET A 269 12.25 0.26 -9.81
N LEU A 270 11.49 -0.82 -9.72
CA LEU A 270 11.95 -2.16 -10.03
C LEU A 270 12.44 -2.26 -11.49
N TRP A 271 11.64 -1.77 -12.46
CA TRP A 271 12.02 -1.75 -13.86
C TRP A 271 13.27 -0.93 -14.14
N ASN A 272 13.36 0.26 -13.56
CA ASN A 272 14.54 1.12 -13.73
C ASN A 272 15.85 0.46 -13.27
N LYS A 273 15.77 -0.44 -12.29
CA LYS A 273 16.90 -1.24 -11.83
C LYS A 273 17.11 -2.46 -12.71
N ALA A 274 16.06 -3.23 -12.97
CA ALA A 274 16.13 -4.45 -13.76
C ALA A 274 16.66 -4.22 -15.18
N SER A 275 16.15 -3.20 -15.88
CA SER A 275 16.57 -2.85 -17.25
C SER A 275 18.02 -2.36 -17.35
N LYS A 276 18.64 -1.92 -16.26
CA LYS A 276 20.04 -1.45 -16.24
C LYS A 276 21.03 -2.54 -15.82
N GLU A 277 20.61 -3.45 -14.95
CA GLU A 277 21.52 -4.36 -14.27
C GLU A 277 21.37 -5.81 -14.73
N MET A 278 20.16 -6.24 -15.10
CA MET A 278 19.93 -7.62 -15.51
C MET A 278 20.63 -7.93 -16.86
N ARG A 279 21.12 -9.14 -16.97
CA ARG A 279 21.79 -9.60 -18.21
C ARG A 279 20.79 -9.88 -19.34
N PRO A 280 21.16 -9.66 -20.61
CA PRO A 280 20.35 -10.10 -21.74
C PRO A 280 19.97 -11.59 -21.63
N GLY A 281 18.71 -11.89 -21.91
CA GLY A 281 18.14 -13.23 -21.80
C GLY A 281 17.53 -13.57 -20.44
N SER A 282 17.83 -12.82 -19.37
CA SER A 282 17.23 -13.02 -18.05
C SER A 282 15.75 -12.58 -18.01
N LEU A 283 15.02 -13.07 -17.00
CA LEU A 283 13.57 -12.87 -16.86
C LEU A 283 13.25 -12.06 -15.62
N LEU A 284 12.49 -10.99 -15.80
CA LEU A 284 11.76 -10.34 -14.71
C LEU A 284 10.31 -10.82 -14.72
N ILE A 285 9.84 -11.39 -13.64
CA ILE A 285 8.48 -11.93 -13.48
C ILE A 285 7.76 -11.15 -12.38
N SER A 286 6.62 -10.54 -12.70
CA SER A 286 5.77 -9.86 -11.73
C SER A 286 4.42 -10.54 -11.62
N LEU A 287 3.96 -10.72 -10.38
CA LEU A 287 2.62 -11.20 -10.09
C LEU A 287 1.70 -10.00 -9.87
N GLU A 288 0.54 -9.99 -10.57
CA GLU A 288 -0.56 -9.04 -10.44
C GLU A 288 -0.31 -7.65 -11.04
N PHE A 289 0.92 -7.12 -10.96
CA PHE A 289 1.17 -5.73 -11.32
C PHE A 289 2.03 -5.62 -12.59
N GLU A 290 1.49 -4.88 -13.56
CA GLU A 290 2.21 -4.50 -14.77
C GLU A 290 3.23 -3.37 -14.52
N ILE A 291 4.18 -3.23 -15.41
CA ILE A 291 5.10 -2.08 -15.42
C ILE A 291 4.51 -1.01 -16.36
N PRO A 292 4.15 0.17 -15.86
CA PRO A 292 3.52 1.20 -16.68
C PRO A 292 4.39 1.61 -17.88
N ASN A 293 3.80 1.57 -19.08
CA ASN A 293 4.40 1.94 -20.36
C ASN A 293 5.56 1.02 -20.82
N VAL A 294 5.64 -0.19 -20.28
CA VAL A 294 6.62 -1.20 -20.72
C VAL A 294 5.85 -2.45 -21.11
N PRO A 295 5.79 -2.78 -22.43
CA PRO A 295 5.11 -3.98 -22.87
C PRO A 295 5.80 -5.23 -22.33
N GLU A 296 5.03 -6.17 -21.83
CA GLU A 296 5.50 -7.48 -21.39
C GLU A 296 5.84 -8.39 -22.58
N SER A 297 6.81 -9.27 -22.40
CA SER A 297 7.16 -10.31 -23.39
C SER A 297 6.13 -11.44 -23.39
N ILE A 298 5.61 -11.80 -22.21
CA ILE A 298 4.59 -12.83 -22.01
C ILE A 298 3.63 -12.33 -20.92
N ARG A 299 2.33 -12.55 -21.13
CA ARG A 299 1.29 -12.36 -20.12
C ARG A 299 0.50 -13.65 -19.97
N ILE A 300 0.43 -14.16 -18.75
CA ILE A 300 -0.45 -15.26 -18.38
C ILE A 300 -1.65 -14.65 -17.67
N LEU A 301 -2.80 -14.76 -18.30
CA LEU A 301 -4.05 -14.26 -17.72
C LEU A 301 -4.45 -15.10 -16.51
N GLY A 302 -4.70 -14.45 -15.43
CA GLY A 302 -5.28 -15.04 -14.23
C GLY A 302 -6.76 -15.40 -14.41
N ASN A 303 -7.37 -15.83 -13.35
CA ASN A 303 -8.82 -16.06 -13.26
C ASN A 303 -9.36 -15.41 -11.99
N LYS A 304 -10.66 -15.65 -11.64
CA LYS A 304 -11.26 -15.08 -10.42
C LYS A 304 -10.48 -15.33 -9.13
N ASN A 305 -9.60 -16.35 -9.12
CA ASN A 305 -8.86 -16.79 -7.93
C ASN A 305 -7.35 -16.65 -8.05
N THR A 306 -6.82 -16.30 -9.22
CA THR A 306 -5.38 -16.15 -9.48
C THR A 306 -5.14 -14.85 -10.22
N PRO A 307 -4.20 -14.01 -9.76
CA PRO A 307 -3.82 -12.79 -10.47
C PRO A 307 -3.06 -13.10 -11.76
N ASP A 308 -2.94 -12.10 -12.63
CA ASP A 308 -2.15 -12.16 -13.87
C ASP A 308 -0.66 -12.28 -13.54
N ILE A 309 0.10 -12.94 -14.41
CA ILE A 309 1.57 -12.99 -14.35
C ILE A 309 2.12 -12.26 -15.58
N TYR A 310 2.99 -11.31 -15.33
CA TYR A 310 3.69 -10.52 -16.35
C TYR A 310 5.15 -10.92 -16.40
N VAL A 311 5.69 -11.12 -17.60
CA VAL A 311 7.08 -11.52 -17.81
C VAL A 311 7.75 -10.57 -18.80
N TRP A 312 8.89 -10.03 -18.43
CA TRP A 312 9.78 -9.27 -19.31
C TRP A 312 11.07 -10.03 -19.50
N LYS A 313 11.38 -10.38 -20.75
CA LYS A 313 12.69 -10.90 -21.13
C LYS A 313 13.59 -9.71 -21.42
N ILE A 314 14.71 -9.64 -20.72
CA ILE A 314 15.69 -8.56 -20.90
C ILE A 314 16.42 -8.79 -22.23
N VAL A 315 16.55 -7.73 -23.03
CA VAL A 315 17.15 -7.75 -24.38
C VAL A 315 18.56 -7.20 -24.33
#